data_ff39d414f2478038e11b90261119524d
#
_entry.id   ff39d414f2478038e11b90261119524d
#
_cell.length_a   1.000
_cell.length_b   1.000
_cell.length_c   1.000
_cell.angle_alpha   90.00
_cell.angle_beta   90.00
_cell.angle_gamma   90.00
#
_symmetry.space_group_name_H-M   'P 1'
#
loop_
_entity.id
_entity.type
_entity.pdbx_description
1 polymer ?
#
loop_
_entity_poly.entity_id
_entity_poly.type
_entity_poly.pdbx_seq_one_letter_code
_entity_poly.pdbx_strand_id
1 'polypeptide(L)'
;SIGYWNFFPAINNPENTWGCIPVWGFAEVIISNNPAIEHGERVFGYFPPANFLIVNPIKLSHASFSDGKEHRKELPPVYNNYVRLNAETGYDRSMDDIRALLFPLHITAFCLCDALEEQSYDGASQVLIVSASSKTAIGLAQGLAETNDSPKIVGLTSSNNIQFVESLGCYDQVISYDDLGSINNAPSVMVDMSGNQEVLSAVQNKL
;
A
#
# COMPACT_ATOMS: atom_id res chain seq x y z
N SER A 1 13.92 6.79 0.38
CA SER A 1 13.65 6.14 -0.91
C SER A 1 13.68 4.63 -0.72
N ILE A 2 12.67 3.91 -1.20
CA ILE A 2 12.57 2.44 -1.11
C ILE A 2 13.54 1.76 -2.10
N GLY A 3 14.21 2.54 -2.96
CA GLY A 3 15.16 2.01 -3.95
C GLY A 3 14.50 1.28 -5.12
N TYR A 4 13.35 1.72 -5.59
CA TYR A 4 12.60 1.06 -6.70
C TYR A 4 13.44 0.80 -7.95
N TRP A 5 14.37 1.70 -8.30
CA TRP A 5 15.26 1.56 -9.44
C TRP A 5 16.22 0.37 -9.34
N ASN A 6 16.47 -0.12 -8.12
CA ASN A 6 17.43 -1.18 -7.86
C ASN A 6 16.82 -2.59 -7.97
N PHE A 7 15.48 -2.70 -7.97
CA PHE A 7 14.83 -4.01 -8.06
C PHE A 7 15.04 -4.69 -9.41
N PHE A 8 14.90 -3.92 -10.48
CA PHE A 8 15.01 -4.43 -11.85
C PHE A 8 15.83 -3.45 -12.70
N PRO A 9 17.17 -3.59 -12.70
CA PRO A 9 18.03 -2.74 -13.52
C PRO A 9 17.67 -2.83 -14.99
N ALA A 10 17.69 -1.69 -15.68
CA ALA A 10 17.45 -1.66 -17.12
C ALA A 10 18.55 -2.42 -17.88
N ILE A 11 18.15 -3.20 -18.88
CA ILE A 11 19.08 -3.98 -19.70
C ILE A 11 19.91 -3.03 -20.59
N ASN A 12 21.20 -3.33 -20.76
CA ASN A 12 22.14 -2.54 -21.58
C ASN A 12 22.28 -1.08 -21.13
N ASN A 13 22.36 -0.84 -19.81
CA ASN A 13 22.44 0.47 -19.19
C ASN A 13 23.74 0.62 -18.38
N PRO A 14 24.93 0.62 -19.04
CA PRO A 14 26.23 0.63 -18.35
C PRO A 14 26.47 1.90 -17.50
N GLU A 15 25.86 3.01 -17.88
CA GLU A 15 25.96 4.28 -17.16
C GLU A 15 24.93 4.43 -16.03
N ASN A 16 24.06 3.43 -15.83
CA ASN A 16 22.98 3.42 -14.85
C ASN A 16 22.08 4.67 -14.90
N THR A 17 21.86 5.21 -16.10
CA THR A 17 21.06 6.41 -16.35
C THR A 17 19.56 6.12 -16.43
N TRP A 18 19.20 4.86 -16.69
CA TRP A 18 17.82 4.41 -16.82
C TRP A 18 17.47 3.40 -15.76
N GLY A 19 16.26 3.49 -15.25
CA GLY A 19 15.69 2.51 -14.36
C GLY A 19 14.39 1.91 -14.94
N CYS A 20 13.97 0.81 -14.38
CA CYS A 20 12.72 0.16 -14.69
C CYS A 20 11.77 0.35 -13.50
N ILE A 21 10.62 1.00 -13.69
CA ILE A 21 9.63 1.15 -12.62
C ILE A 21 8.87 -0.16 -12.50
N PRO A 22 9.02 -0.88 -11.38
CA PRO A 22 8.30 -2.15 -11.20
C PRO A 22 6.83 -1.94 -10.91
N VAL A 23 6.05 -3.00 -11.11
CA VAL A 23 4.60 -3.02 -10.90
C VAL A 23 4.18 -4.24 -10.09
N TRP A 24 3.12 -4.12 -9.32
CA TRP A 24 2.42 -5.27 -8.77
C TRP A 24 1.57 -5.93 -9.84
N GLY A 25 1.58 -7.25 -9.87
CA GLY A 25 0.83 -7.98 -10.88
C GLY A 25 1.00 -9.49 -10.79
N PHE A 26 0.70 -10.15 -11.86
CA PHE A 26 0.65 -11.60 -11.96
C PHE A 26 1.61 -12.12 -13.02
N ALA A 27 2.15 -13.30 -12.78
CA ALA A 27 2.94 -14.04 -13.75
C ALA A 27 2.56 -15.53 -13.71
N GLU A 28 2.86 -16.23 -14.80
CA GLU A 28 2.73 -17.67 -14.90
C GLU A 28 4.10 -18.29 -15.11
N VAL A 29 4.37 -19.39 -14.42
CA VAL A 29 5.59 -20.16 -14.55
C VAL A 29 5.59 -20.89 -15.88
N ILE A 30 6.41 -20.46 -16.83
CA ILE A 30 6.52 -21.10 -18.16
C ILE A 30 7.64 -22.14 -18.22
N ILE A 31 8.68 -22.00 -17.39
CA ILE A 31 9.78 -22.98 -17.26
C ILE A 31 10.22 -23.00 -15.80
N SER A 32 10.39 -24.18 -15.24
CA SER A 32 10.95 -24.35 -13.89
C SER A 32 12.00 -25.46 -13.88
N ASN A 33 13.15 -25.16 -13.25
CA ASN A 33 14.15 -26.15 -12.89
C ASN A 33 14.01 -26.61 -11.42
N ASN A 34 13.04 -26.06 -10.70
CA ASN A 34 12.75 -26.45 -9.31
C ASN A 34 11.53 -27.36 -9.29
N PRO A 35 11.66 -28.64 -8.84
CA PRO A 35 10.56 -29.59 -8.85
C PRO A 35 9.38 -29.22 -7.94
N ALA A 36 9.56 -28.29 -7.02
CA ALA A 36 8.51 -27.81 -6.12
C ALA A 36 7.74 -26.58 -6.66
N ILE A 37 8.07 -26.11 -7.85
CA ILE A 37 7.37 -25.03 -8.56
C ILE A 37 6.98 -25.57 -9.93
N GLU A 38 5.68 -25.70 -10.18
CA GLU A 38 5.16 -26.39 -11.37
C GLU A 38 5.00 -25.42 -12.56
N HIS A 39 5.10 -25.97 -13.76
CA HIS A 39 4.70 -25.25 -14.98
C HIS A 39 3.21 -24.90 -14.92
N GLY A 40 2.85 -23.71 -15.35
CA GLY A 40 1.48 -23.19 -15.29
C GLY A 40 1.08 -22.63 -13.93
N GLU A 41 1.94 -22.74 -12.91
CA GLU A 41 1.67 -22.12 -11.62
C GLU A 41 1.61 -20.60 -11.74
N ARG A 42 0.58 -19.99 -11.17
CA ARG A 42 0.42 -18.54 -11.14
C ARG A 42 0.92 -17.95 -9.83
N VAL A 43 1.59 -16.82 -9.95
CA VAL A 43 2.12 -16.08 -8.80
C VAL A 43 1.73 -14.60 -8.86
N PHE A 44 1.53 -14.01 -7.68
CA PHE A 44 1.35 -12.57 -7.51
C PHE A 44 2.59 -11.99 -6.85
N GLY A 45 3.05 -10.84 -7.31
CA GLY A 45 4.25 -10.21 -6.77
C GLY A 45 4.61 -8.91 -7.47
N TYR A 46 5.86 -8.49 -7.29
CA TYR A 46 6.42 -7.27 -7.82
C TYR A 46 7.33 -7.57 -9.01
N PHE A 47 6.98 -7.06 -10.19
CA PHE A 47 7.57 -7.42 -11.46
C PHE A 47 8.09 -6.20 -12.23
N PRO A 48 9.11 -6.37 -13.10
CA PRO A 48 9.38 -5.40 -14.14
C PRO A 48 8.26 -5.44 -15.18
N PRO A 49 7.94 -4.35 -15.90
CA PRO A 49 7.05 -4.36 -17.05
C PRO A 49 7.76 -5.03 -18.25
N ALA A 50 7.86 -6.35 -18.21
CA ALA A 50 8.59 -7.17 -19.17
C ALA A 50 7.80 -8.45 -19.52
N ASN A 51 8.12 -9.06 -20.66
CA ASN A 51 7.43 -10.27 -21.13
C ASN A 51 7.78 -11.50 -20.27
N PHE A 52 8.94 -11.52 -19.61
CA PHE A 52 9.35 -12.60 -18.72
C PHE A 52 10.32 -12.08 -17.65
N LEU A 53 10.42 -12.83 -16.57
CA LEU A 53 11.39 -12.64 -15.48
C LEU A 53 12.02 -14.00 -15.13
N ILE A 54 13.33 -14.02 -14.96
CA ILE A 54 14.04 -15.17 -14.40
C ILE A 54 14.23 -14.91 -12.91
N VAL A 55 13.67 -15.78 -12.07
CA VAL A 55 13.81 -15.73 -10.61
C VAL A 55 14.72 -16.85 -10.10
N ASN A 56 15.34 -16.63 -8.95
CA ASN A 56 16.07 -17.63 -8.19
C ASN A 56 15.30 -17.95 -6.89
N PRO A 57 14.39 -18.95 -6.89
CA PRO A 57 13.50 -19.19 -5.76
C PRO A 57 14.28 -19.62 -4.52
N ILE A 58 14.12 -18.87 -3.43
CA ILE A 58 14.59 -19.18 -2.08
C ILE A 58 13.44 -19.07 -1.08
N LYS A 59 13.63 -19.53 0.15
CA LYS A 59 12.59 -19.51 1.21
C LYS A 59 11.26 -20.07 0.72
N LEU A 60 11.32 -21.14 -0.07
CA LEU A 60 10.14 -21.77 -0.66
C LEU A 60 9.24 -22.38 0.41
N SER A 61 7.98 -22.03 0.37
CA SER A 61 6.90 -22.58 1.18
C SER A 61 5.74 -23.03 0.29
N HIS A 62 4.69 -23.57 0.89
CA HIS A 62 3.43 -23.85 0.19
C HIS A 62 2.81 -22.57 -0.37
N ALA A 63 2.84 -21.47 0.40
CA ALA A 63 2.14 -20.23 0.08
C ALA A 63 2.96 -19.21 -0.72
N SER A 64 4.29 -19.26 -0.67
CA SER A 64 5.13 -18.24 -1.31
C SER A 64 6.58 -18.71 -1.51
N PHE A 65 7.32 -17.95 -2.28
CA PHE A 65 8.78 -17.98 -2.34
C PHE A 65 9.35 -16.56 -2.50
N SER A 66 10.63 -16.38 -2.17
CA SER A 66 11.34 -15.13 -2.42
C SER A 66 12.33 -15.29 -3.57
N ASP A 67 12.64 -14.20 -4.27
CA ASP A 67 13.75 -14.21 -5.25
C ASP A 67 15.08 -13.91 -4.54
N GLY A 68 16.01 -14.84 -4.64
CA GLY A 68 17.34 -14.77 -4.05
C GLY A 68 18.41 -14.09 -4.92
N LYS A 69 18.04 -13.25 -5.87
CA LYS A 69 19.01 -12.52 -6.68
C LYS A 69 19.84 -11.54 -5.83
N GLU A 70 21.15 -11.61 -5.96
CA GLU A 70 22.12 -10.89 -5.11
C GLU A 70 21.88 -9.37 -5.09
N HIS A 71 21.61 -8.75 -6.23
CA HIS A 71 21.39 -7.29 -6.32
C HIS A 71 20.14 -6.80 -5.58
N ARG A 72 19.23 -7.71 -5.14
CA ARG A 72 18.01 -7.37 -4.39
C ARG A 72 18.07 -7.77 -2.92
N LYS A 73 19.18 -8.35 -2.48
CA LYS A 73 19.33 -8.90 -1.13
C LYS A 73 19.13 -7.88 -0.01
N GLU A 74 19.62 -6.66 -0.23
CA GLU A 74 19.53 -5.56 0.74
C GLU A 74 18.28 -4.68 0.53
N LEU A 75 17.43 -5.01 -0.45
CA LEU A 75 16.18 -4.28 -0.69
C LEU A 75 15.05 -4.84 0.19
N PRO A 76 13.98 -4.04 0.45
CA PRO A 76 12.90 -4.47 1.33
C PRO A 76 12.30 -5.83 0.92
N PRO A 77 12.28 -6.83 1.80
CA PRO A 77 11.93 -8.21 1.45
C PRO A 77 10.53 -8.40 0.88
N VAL A 78 9.58 -7.55 1.26
CA VAL A 78 8.19 -7.63 0.79
C VAL A 78 8.08 -7.56 -0.74
N TYR A 79 8.97 -6.82 -1.40
CA TYR A 79 9.01 -6.70 -2.86
C TYR A 79 9.76 -7.84 -3.56
N ASN A 80 10.38 -8.74 -2.81
CA ASN A 80 11.05 -9.94 -3.34
C ASN A 80 10.23 -11.21 -3.12
N ASN A 81 9.05 -11.10 -2.50
CA ASN A 81 8.18 -12.21 -2.21
C ASN A 81 7.12 -12.40 -3.29
N TYR A 82 6.94 -13.65 -3.72
CA TYR A 82 5.94 -14.06 -4.71
C TYR A 82 4.95 -15.00 -4.06
N VAL A 83 3.68 -14.61 -4.03
CA VAL A 83 2.58 -15.41 -3.47
C VAL A 83 2.15 -16.45 -4.50
N ARG A 84 2.04 -17.70 -4.10
CA ARG A 84 1.59 -18.85 -4.92
C ARG A 84 0.07 -18.92 -4.89
N LEU A 85 -0.58 -18.50 -5.98
CA LEU A 85 -2.04 -18.36 -6.01
C LEU A 85 -2.78 -19.69 -5.93
N ASN A 86 -2.16 -20.78 -6.39
CA ASN A 86 -2.74 -22.12 -6.29
C ASN A 86 -2.90 -22.59 -4.82
N ALA A 87 -2.14 -22.00 -3.91
CA ALA A 87 -2.18 -22.30 -2.48
C ALA A 87 -3.09 -21.36 -1.68
N GLU A 88 -3.58 -20.29 -2.29
CA GLU A 88 -4.40 -19.30 -1.64
C GLU A 88 -5.86 -19.74 -1.58
N THR A 89 -6.37 -19.93 -0.36
CA THR A 89 -7.78 -20.28 -0.15
C THR A 89 -8.69 -19.11 -0.57
N GLY A 90 -9.65 -19.40 -1.44
CA GLY A 90 -10.61 -18.38 -1.92
C GLY A 90 -10.05 -17.45 -3.00
N TYR A 91 -8.88 -17.78 -3.60
CA TYR A 91 -8.39 -17.02 -4.74
C TYR A 91 -9.41 -16.97 -5.87
N ASP A 92 -9.76 -15.77 -6.30
CA ASP A 92 -10.66 -15.51 -7.43
C ASP A 92 -9.93 -14.69 -8.49
N ARG A 93 -9.70 -15.31 -9.66
CA ARG A 93 -9.02 -14.68 -10.79
C ARG A 93 -9.76 -13.45 -11.34
N SER A 94 -11.07 -13.36 -11.15
CA SER A 94 -11.84 -12.20 -11.59
C SER A 94 -11.48 -10.92 -10.82
N MET A 95 -10.84 -11.06 -9.66
CA MET A 95 -10.37 -9.95 -8.81
C MET A 95 -8.92 -9.54 -9.06
N ASP A 96 -8.24 -10.13 -10.04
CA ASP A 96 -6.81 -9.88 -10.30
C ASP A 96 -6.50 -8.39 -10.54
N ASP A 97 -7.30 -7.72 -11.37
CA ASP A 97 -7.08 -6.30 -11.68
C ASP A 97 -7.24 -5.41 -10.45
N ILE A 98 -8.25 -5.69 -9.64
CA ILE A 98 -8.49 -4.99 -8.38
C ILE A 98 -7.36 -5.25 -7.39
N ARG A 99 -6.91 -6.51 -7.29
CA ARG A 99 -5.79 -6.90 -6.43
C ARG A 99 -4.49 -6.19 -6.83
N ALA A 100 -4.16 -6.16 -8.13
CA ALA A 100 -2.96 -5.47 -8.62
C ALA A 100 -2.96 -3.98 -8.28
N LEU A 101 -4.14 -3.32 -8.33
CA LEU A 101 -4.30 -1.90 -8.04
C LEU A 101 -4.34 -1.57 -6.55
N LEU A 102 -5.01 -2.39 -5.73
CA LEU A 102 -5.34 -2.04 -4.36
C LEU A 102 -4.47 -2.74 -3.31
N PHE A 103 -3.99 -3.95 -3.57
CA PHE A 103 -3.25 -4.74 -2.58
C PHE A 103 -2.10 -3.98 -1.89
N PRO A 104 -1.18 -3.30 -2.62
CA PRO A 104 -0.07 -2.60 -1.98
C PRO A 104 -0.53 -1.40 -1.13
N LEU A 105 -1.65 -0.80 -1.47
CA LEU A 105 -2.23 0.34 -0.74
C LEU A 105 -3.03 -0.14 0.46
N HIS A 106 -3.76 -1.24 0.29
CA HIS A 106 -4.55 -1.86 1.35
C HIS A 106 -3.67 -2.43 2.47
N ILE A 107 -2.54 -3.07 2.14
CA ILE A 107 -1.63 -3.56 3.18
C ILE A 107 -1.07 -2.43 4.03
N THR A 108 -0.79 -1.26 3.42
CA THR A 108 -0.35 -0.07 4.16
C THR A 108 -1.46 0.44 5.06
N ALA A 109 -2.69 0.55 4.55
CA ALA A 109 -3.86 0.97 5.32
C ALA A 109 -4.14 0.04 6.50
N PHE A 110 -4.07 -1.27 6.26
CA PHE A 110 -4.25 -2.31 7.29
C PHE A 110 -3.20 -2.19 8.40
N CYS A 111 -1.91 -2.10 8.05
CA CYS A 111 -0.84 -1.96 9.04
C CYS A 111 -0.96 -0.67 9.85
N LEU A 112 -1.45 0.43 9.25
CA LEU A 112 -1.68 1.68 9.97
C LEU A 112 -2.87 1.57 10.93
N CYS A 113 -3.94 0.91 10.51
CA CYS A 113 -5.10 0.64 11.37
C CYS A 113 -4.68 -0.18 12.59
N ASP A 114 -4.00 -1.31 12.36
CA ASP A 114 -3.48 -2.20 13.40
C ASP A 114 -2.55 -1.46 14.38
N ALA A 115 -1.62 -0.65 13.87
CA ALA A 115 -0.71 0.12 14.69
C ALA A 115 -1.41 1.20 15.54
N LEU A 116 -2.44 1.85 15.00
CA LEU A 116 -3.23 2.84 15.74
C LEU A 116 -4.05 2.17 16.85
N GLU A 117 -4.67 1.03 16.58
CA GLU A 117 -5.42 0.24 17.55
C GLU A 117 -4.50 -0.28 18.67
N GLU A 118 -3.34 -0.87 18.32
CA GLU A 118 -2.38 -1.41 19.29
C GLU A 118 -1.89 -0.33 20.27
N GLN A 119 -1.74 0.90 19.80
CA GLN A 119 -1.36 2.05 20.64
C GLN A 119 -2.56 2.74 21.30
N SER A 120 -3.78 2.19 21.19
CA SER A 120 -5.01 2.82 21.68
C SER A 120 -5.12 4.29 21.24
N TYR A 121 -4.73 4.57 19.99
CA TYR A 121 -4.74 5.91 19.36
C TYR A 121 -4.00 6.99 20.17
N ASP A 122 -3.03 6.61 21.01
CA ASP A 122 -2.35 7.50 21.96
C ASP A 122 -3.31 8.33 22.86
N GLY A 123 -4.51 7.81 23.11
CA GLY A 123 -5.56 8.49 23.85
C GLY A 123 -6.26 9.62 23.10
N ALA A 124 -6.07 9.70 21.78
CA ALA A 124 -6.76 10.68 20.92
C ALA A 124 -8.26 10.40 20.85
N SER A 125 -9.05 11.46 20.76
CA SER A 125 -10.49 11.40 20.54
C SER A 125 -10.91 11.59 19.07
N GLN A 126 -9.93 11.92 18.21
CA GLN A 126 -10.11 11.99 16.75
C GLN A 126 -8.85 11.56 15.99
N VAL A 127 -9.05 10.97 14.82
CA VAL A 127 -8.01 10.64 13.85
C VAL A 127 -8.16 11.57 12.65
N LEU A 128 -7.15 12.39 12.39
CA LEU A 128 -7.10 13.28 11.23
C LEU A 128 -6.36 12.58 10.09
N ILE A 129 -7.04 12.31 8.99
CA ILE A 129 -6.45 11.64 7.83
C ILE A 129 -6.28 12.68 6.71
N VAL A 130 -5.03 13.07 6.46
CA VAL A 130 -4.68 14.03 5.40
C VAL A 130 -4.65 13.32 4.04
N SER A 131 -5.09 14.00 2.99
CA SER A 131 -5.33 13.45 1.65
C SER A 131 -6.42 12.36 1.63
N ALA A 132 -7.55 12.66 2.28
CA ALA A 132 -8.66 11.74 2.49
C ALA A 132 -9.25 11.12 1.21
N SER A 133 -9.01 11.70 0.04
CA SER A 133 -9.41 11.15 -1.26
C SER A 133 -8.43 10.11 -1.84
N SER A 134 -7.25 9.90 -1.21
CA SER A 134 -6.29 8.90 -1.67
C SER A 134 -6.73 7.49 -1.31
N LYS A 135 -6.39 6.51 -2.15
CA LYS A 135 -6.81 5.11 -1.93
C LYS A 135 -6.36 4.53 -0.58
N THR A 136 -5.14 4.88 -0.14
CA THR A 136 -4.62 4.44 1.16
C THR A 136 -5.38 5.07 2.31
N ALA A 137 -5.71 6.37 2.21
CA ALA A 137 -6.50 7.08 3.21
C ALA A 137 -7.92 6.51 3.32
N ILE A 138 -8.55 6.20 2.16
CA ILE A 138 -9.88 5.57 2.12
C ILE A 138 -9.83 4.19 2.79
N GLY A 139 -8.81 3.37 2.47
CA GLY A 139 -8.64 2.05 3.09
C GLY A 139 -8.45 2.13 4.62
N LEU A 140 -7.66 3.13 5.09
CA LEU A 140 -7.49 3.37 6.52
C LEU A 140 -8.81 3.81 7.18
N ALA A 141 -9.51 4.77 6.60
CA ALA A 141 -10.78 5.26 7.14
C ALA A 141 -11.83 4.14 7.20
N GLN A 142 -11.91 3.29 6.17
CA GLN A 142 -12.80 2.13 6.15
C GLN A 142 -12.45 1.13 7.26
N GLY A 143 -11.17 0.79 7.43
CA GLY A 143 -10.73 -0.11 8.50
C GLY A 143 -11.08 0.44 9.88
N LEU A 144 -10.79 1.73 10.14
CA LEU A 144 -11.14 2.38 11.40
C LEU A 144 -12.66 2.43 11.64
N ALA A 145 -13.45 2.66 10.60
CA ALA A 145 -14.93 2.70 10.72
C ALA A 145 -15.54 1.33 11.05
N GLU A 146 -14.84 0.24 10.73
CA GLU A 146 -15.24 -1.14 11.07
C GLU A 146 -14.78 -1.57 12.49
N THR A 147 -13.89 -0.78 13.10
CA THR A 147 -13.36 -1.05 14.45
C THR A 147 -14.33 -0.56 15.52
N ASN A 148 -14.57 -1.40 16.54
CA ASN A 148 -15.29 -0.97 17.73
C ASN A 148 -14.46 0.02 18.54
N ASP A 149 -15.08 1.07 19.04
CA ASP A 149 -14.45 2.11 19.87
C ASP A 149 -13.40 2.98 19.14
N SER A 150 -13.45 3.05 17.79
CA SER A 150 -12.61 3.97 17.01
C SER A 150 -12.90 5.43 17.40
N PRO A 151 -11.85 6.29 17.53
CA PRO A 151 -12.03 7.74 17.63
C PRO A 151 -12.73 8.31 16.40
N LYS A 152 -13.24 9.54 16.52
CA LYS A 152 -13.85 10.26 15.39
C LYS A 152 -12.90 10.32 14.19
N ILE A 153 -13.34 9.88 13.03
CA ILE A 153 -12.56 9.85 11.79
C ILE A 153 -12.80 11.12 11.00
N VAL A 154 -11.78 11.97 10.88
CA VAL A 154 -11.87 13.26 10.19
C VAL A 154 -11.01 13.25 8.93
N GLY A 155 -11.61 13.34 7.78
CA GLY A 155 -10.93 13.41 6.48
C GLY A 155 -10.59 14.85 6.09
N LEU A 156 -9.30 15.11 5.80
CA LEU A 156 -8.84 16.40 5.30
C LEU A 156 -8.50 16.27 3.81
N THR A 157 -9.11 17.10 2.96
CA THR A 157 -8.96 17.01 1.51
C THR A 157 -9.08 18.40 0.84
N SER A 158 -8.85 18.47 -0.47
CA SER A 158 -9.09 19.70 -1.24
C SER A 158 -10.60 19.92 -1.44
N SER A 159 -11.00 21.18 -1.60
CA SER A 159 -12.40 21.58 -1.82
C SER A 159 -13.08 20.81 -2.95
N ASN A 160 -12.33 20.50 -4.02
CA ASN A 160 -12.85 19.73 -5.18
C ASN A 160 -13.19 18.29 -4.86
N ASN A 161 -12.64 17.72 -3.79
CA ASN A 161 -12.84 16.32 -3.42
C ASN A 161 -13.82 16.11 -2.26
N ILE A 162 -14.35 17.17 -1.64
CA ILE A 162 -15.24 17.07 -0.48
C ILE A 162 -16.42 16.15 -0.77
N GLN A 163 -17.19 16.46 -1.81
CA GLN A 163 -18.39 15.68 -2.16
C GLN A 163 -18.07 14.19 -2.41
N PHE A 164 -16.95 13.90 -3.06
CA PHE A 164 -16.50 12.53 -3.29
C PHE A 164 -16.18 11.83 -1.96
N VAL A 165 -15.40 12.48 -1.08
CA VAL A 165 -14.98 11.88 0.19
C VAL A 165 -16.17 11.67 1.13
N GLU A 166 -17.12 12.62 1.19
CA GLU A 166 -18.37 12.47 1.94
C GLU A 166 -19.22 11.30 1.43
N SER A 167 -19.25 11.10 0.11
CA SER A 167 -20.02 10.00 -0.49
C SER A 167 -19.52 8.60 -0.15
N LEU A 168 -18.28 8.48 0.36
CA LEU A 168 -17.69 7.19 0.76
C LEU A 168 -18.31 6.64 2.05
N GLY A 169 -18.82 7.51 2.93
CA GLY A 169 -19.49 7.13 4.16
C GLY A 169 -18.60 6.52 5.26
N CYS A 170 -17.28 6.57 5.11
CA CYS A 170 -16.30 6.05 6.09
C CYS A 170 -15.63 7.14 6.94
N TYR A 171 -15.99 8.41 6.75
CA TYR A 171 -15.54 9.55 7.54
C TYR A 171 -16.72 10.13 8.33
N ASP A 172 -16.50 10.42 9.61
CA ASP A 172 -17.50 11.12 10.44
C ASP A 172 -17.59 12.61 10.10
N GLN A 173 -16.50 13.18 9.60
CA GLN A 173 -16.42 14.56 9.16
C GLN A 173 -15.42 14.70 8.01
N VAL A 174 -15.72 15.54 7.03
CA VAL A 174 -14.82 15.91 5.95
C VAL A 174 -14.60 17.41 5.97
N ILE A 175 -13.34 17.83 5.95
CA ILE A 175 -12.92 19.24 6.04
C ILE A 175 -12.01 19.59 4.86
N SER A 176 -12.27 20.74 4.25
CA SER A 176 -11.38 21.28 3.22
C SER A 176 -10.08 21.83 3.82
N TYR A 177 -8.97 21.71 3.09
CA TYR A 177 -7.74 22.45 3.41
C TYR A 177 -7.93 23.96 3.50
N ASP A 178 -8.98 24.50 2.85
CA ASP A 178 -9.32 25.94 2.89
C ASP A 178 -10.07 26.33 4.18
N ASP A 179 -10.55 25.35 4.97
CA ASP A 179 -11.33 25.56 6.20
C ASP A 179 -10.82 24.75 7.40
N LEU A 180 -9.50 24.72 7.58
CA LEU A 180 -8.88 24.02 8.72
C LEU A 180 -9.32 24.59 10.09
N GLY A 181 -9.97 25.77 10.11
CA GLY A 181 -10.59 26.32 11.31
C GLY A 181 -11.73 25.48 11.87
N SER A 182 -12.33 24.62 11.05
CA SER A 182 -13.40 23.68 11.43
C SER A 182 -12.91 22.41 12.13
N ILE A 183 -11.58 22.19 12.23
CA ILE A 183 -11.01 21.08 13.01
C ILE A 183 -11.33 21.34 14.50
N ASN A 184 -11.91 20.36 15.16
CA ASN A 184 -12.18 20.43 16.58
C ASN A 184 -10.86 20.49 17.37
N ASN A 185 -10.81 21.36 18.36
CA ASN A 185 -9.68 21.41 19.31
C ASN A 185 -9.83 20.25 20.33
N ALA A 186 -9.32 19.08 19.97
CA ALA A 186 -9.42 17.86 20.74
C ALA A 186 -8.11 17.05 20.60
N PRO A 187 -7.78 16.17 21.56
CA PRO A 187 -6.64 15.26 21.42
C PRO A 187 -6.73 14.50 20.09
N SER A 188 -5.70 14.63 19.26
CA SER A 188 -5.72 14.16 17.88
C SER A 188 -4.48 13.36 17.54
N VAL A 189 -4.66 12.26 16.81
CA VAL A 189 -3.59 11.62 16.05
C VAL A 189 -3.76 11.99 14.57
N MET A 190 -2.67 12.31 13.90
CA MET A 190 -2.69 12.69 12.49
C MET A 190 -1.94 11.67 11.65
N VAL A 191 -2.59 11.21 10.57
CA VAL A 191 -1.99 10.34 9.56
C VAL A 191 -1.90 11.10 8.24
N ASP A 192 -0.68 11.35 7.78
CA ASP A 192 -0.45 12.08 6.52
C ASP A 192 -0.19 11.14 5.36
N MET A 193 -1.07 11.21 4.36
CA MET A 193 -0.94 10.52 3.08
C MET A 193 -0.56 11.47 1.93
N SER A 194 -0.38 12.77 2.21
CA SER A 194 -0.12 13.78 1.18
C SER A 194 1.37 14.00 0.93
N GLY A 195 2.20 13.92 1.97
CA GLY A 195 3.59 14.35 1.95
C GLY A 195 3.76 15.86 1.64
N ASN A 196 2.67 16.63 1.75
CA ASN A 196 2.68 18.08 1.46
C ASN A 196 3.01 18.86 2.72
N GLN A 197 4.22 19.43 2.76
CA GLN A 197 4.74 20.15 3.92
C GLN A 197 3.91 21.39 4.30
N GLU A 198 3.31 22.07 3.33
CA GLU A 198 2.49 23.26 3.59
C GLU A 198 1.20 22.87 4.29
N VAL A 199 0.52 21.80 3.81
CA VAL A 199 -0.69 21.27 4.43
C VAL A 199 -0.38 20.76 5.84
N LEU A 200 0.70 19.98 6.00
CA LEU A 200 1.11 19.48 7.32
C LEU A 200 1.34 20.60 8.32
N SER A 201 2.10 21.62 7.94
CA SER A 201 2.37 22.77 8.80
C SER A 201 1.09 23.51 9.15
N ALA A 202 0.18 23.67 8.19
CA ALA A 202 -1.10 24.34 8.43
C ALA A 202 -1.99 23.58 9.41
N VAL A 203 -2.06 22.25 9.30
CA VAL A 203 -2.82 21.38 10.23
C VAL A 203 -2.18 21.40 11.62
N GLN A 204 -0.85 21.24 11.72
CA GLN A 204 -0.13 21.25 13.00
C GLN A 204 -0.28 22.57 13.77
N ASN A 205 -0.38 23.70 13.07
CA ASN A 205 -0.61 25.00 13.70
C ASN A 205 -2.04 25.17 14.24
N LYS A 206 -2.94 24.23 13.94
CA LYS A 206 -4.35 24.23 14.41
C LYS A 206 -4.60 23.30 15.59
N LEU A 207 -3.71 22.33 15.78
CA LEU A 207 -3.74 21.36 16.89
C LEU A 207 -2.99 21.93 18.12
#